data_6ed29d6060ebc7574a63236b321fd282
#
_entry.id   6ed29d6060ebc7574a63236b321fd282
#
_cell.length_a   1.000
_cell.length_b   1.000
_cell.length_c   1.000
_cell.angle_alpha   90.00
_cell.angle_beta   90.00
_cell.angle_gamma   90.00
#
_symmetry.space_group_name_H-M   'P 1'
#
loop_
_entity.id
_entity.type
_entity.pdbx_description
1 polymer ?
#
loop_
_entity_poly.entity_id
_entity_poly.type
_entity_poly.pdbx_seq_one_letter_code
_entity_poly.pdbx_strand_id
1 'polypeptide(L)'
;SEAIRLGETVAGRRMVLSTVVPDRPGALAGLLVVVAEHGGNVVDVEHLRDGIDMHVRETAIKLVLQTRGPESNAAILNAARSEGFSVRVETDAV
;
A
#
# COMPACT_ATOMS: atom_id res chain seq x y z
N SER A 1 -15.84 -6.57 13.92
CA SER A 1 -14.95 -6.91 14.84
C SER A 1 -14.01 -7.97 14.39
N GLU A 2 -13.64 -8.89 15.25
CA GLU A 2 -12.55 -9.76 14.88
C GLU A 2 -12.92 -10.79 13.87
N ALA A 3 -14.14 -11.23 13.91
CA ALA A 3 -14.59 -12.17 12.90
C ALA A 3 -14.55 -11.56 11.52
N ILE A 4 -14.86 -10.29 11.46
CA ILE A 4 -14.81 -9.61 10.17
C ILE A 4 -13.40 -9.53 9.67
N ARG A 5 -12.45 -9.27 10.55
CA ARG A 5 -11.06 -9.19 10.14
C ARG A 5 -10.55 -10.51 9.59
N LEU A 6 -10.93 -11.60 10.24
CA LEU A 6 -10.53 -12.90 9.75
C LEU A 6 -11.09 -13.18 8.38
N GLY A 7 -12.34 -12.81 8.17
CA GLY A 7 -12.95 -13.01 6.87
C GLY A 7 -12.25 -12.21 5.78
N GLU A 8 -11.87 -11.00 6.11
CA GLU A 8 -11.18 -10.17 5.13
C GLU A 8 -9.86 -10.78 4.72
N THR A 9 -9.12 -11.29 5.69
CA THR A 9 -7.84 -11.88 5.39
C THR A 9 -7.97 -13.10 4.51
N VAL A 10 -8.91 -13.97 4.85
CA VAL A 10 -9.08 -15.19 4.13
C VAL A 10 -9.53 -14.94 2.70
N ALA A 11 -10.34 -13.92 2.49
CA ALA A 11 -10.87 -13.66 1.16
C ALA A 11 -9.92 -12.84 0.30
N GLY A 12 -8.71 -12.58 0.74
CA GLY A 12 -7.80 -11.79 -0.05
C GLY A 12 -8.17 -10.33 -0.09
N ARG A 13 -8.91 -9.87 0.88
CA ARG A 13 -9.35 -8.48 0.92
C ARG A 13 -8.41 -7.59 1.70
N ARG A 14 -7.23 -8.06 1.93
CA ARG A 14 -6.24 -7.30 2.65
C ARG A 14 -4.92 -7.40 1.93
N MET A 15 -4.25 -6.28 1.81
CA MET A 15 -2.98 -6.25 1.11
C MET A 15 -2.05 -5.32 1.84
N VAL A 16 -0.79 -5.71 1.92
CA VAL A 16 0.24 -4.88 2.50
C VAL A 16 1.21 -4.51 1.41
N LEU A 17 1.43 -3.23 1.23
CA LEU A 17 2.36 -2.73 0.23
C LEU A 17 3.50 -2.02 0.90
N SER A 18 4.70 -2.17 0.36
CA SER A 18 5.77 -1.28 0.73
C SER A 18 6.18 -0.48 -0.49
N THR A 19 6.54 0.75 -0.26
CA THR A 19 6.86 1.66 -1.33
C THR A 19 7.86 2.69 -0.83
N VAL A 20 8.55 3.31 -1.76
CA VAL A 20 9.42 4.44 -1.47
C VAL A 20 8.89 5.61 -2.26
N VAL A 21 8.61 6.71 -1.58
CA VAL A 21 8.08 7.90 -2.24
C VAL A 21 9.00 9.07 -1.99
N PRO A 22 9.01 10.04 -2.91
CA PRO A 22 9.78 11.26 -2.68
C PRO A 22 9.28 11.96 -1.42
N ASP A 23 10.21 12.53 -0.69
CA ASP A 23 9.86 13.25 0.54
C ASP A 23 9.52 14.68 0.18
N ARG A 24 8.32 14.85 -0.33
CA ARG A 24 7.83 16.17 -0.71
C ARG A 24 6.33 16.18 -0.61
N PRO A 25 5.74 17.37 -0.48
CA PRO A 25 4.28 17.46 -0.33
C PRO A 25 3.57 16.83 -1.50
N GLY A 26 2.54 16.08 -1.20
CA GLY A 26 1.70 15.50 -2.23
C GLY A 26 2.12 14.15 -2.75
N ALA A 27 3.35 13.71 -2.49
CA ALA A 27 3.80 12.45 -3.05
C ALA A 27 3.00 11.28 -2.49
N LEU A 28 2.88 11.21 -1.19
CA LEU A 28 2.10 10.15 -0.59
C LEU A 28 0.62 10.30 -0.91
N ALA A 29 0.14 11.53 -0.92
CA ALA A 29 -1.27 11.75 -1.23
C ALA A 29 -1.62 11.23 -2.61
N GLY A 30 -0.73 11.40 -3.57
CA GLY A 30 -0.97 10.87 -4.90
C GLY A 30 -1.15 9.37 -4.91
N LEU A 31 -0.32 8.67 -4.15
CA LEU A 31 -0.45 7.23 -4.07
C LEU A 31 -1.77 6.84 -3.40
N LEU A 32 -2.15 7.54 -2.36
CA LEU A 32 -3.39 7.22 -1.66
C LEU A 32 -4.61 7.45 -2.53
N VAL A 33 -4.55 8.44 -3.41
CA VAL A 33 -5.64 8.67 -4.36
C VAL A 33 -5.77 7.48 -5.31
N VAL A 34 -4.65 6.99 -5.81
CA VAL A 34 -4.66 5.83 -6.70
C VAL A 34 -5.29 4.64 -6.00
N VAL A 35 -4.91 4.41 -4.76
CA VAL A 35 -5.46 3.31 -3.98
C VAL A 35 -6.97 3.45 -3.85
N ALA A 36 -7.42 4.64 -3.51
CA ALA A 36 -8.85 4.88 -3.30
C ALA A 36 -9.64 4.71 -4.58
N GLU A 37 -9.08 5.16 -5.69
CA GLU A 37 -9.78 5.07 -6.97
C GLU A 37 -9.99 3.64 -7.42
N HIS A 38 -9.21 2.73 -6.91
CA HIS A 38 -9.29 1.34 -7.34
C HIS A 38 -9.83 0.44 -6.23
N GLY A 39 -10.55 1.03 -5.31
CA GLY A 39 -11.29 0.24 -4.34
C GLY A 39 -10.53 -0.11 -3.09
N GLY A 40 -9.41 0.51 -2.84
CA GLY A 40 -8.67 0.24 -1.63
C GLY A 40 -9.00 1.22 -0.53
N ASN A 41 -9.00 0.74 0.68
CA ASN A 41 -9.19 1.57 1.85
C ASN A 41 -7.95 1.44 2.71
N VAL A 42 -7.33 2.55 3.04
CA VAL A 42 -6.10 2.53 3.83
C VAL A 42 -6.46 2.33 5.28
N VAL A 43 -5.96 1.25 5.84
CA VAL A 43 -6.21 0.92 7.24
C VAL A 43 -5.09 1.45 8.12
N ASP A 44 -3.87 1.43 7.61
CA ASP A 44 -2.73 1.83 8.39
C ASP A 44 -1.62 2.30 7.48
N VAL A 45 -0.87 3.28 7.94
CA VAL A 45 0.29 3.81 7.23
C VAL A 45 1.44 3.83 8.21
N GLU A 46 2.54 3.22 7.82
CA GLU A 46 3.68 3.17 8.69
C GLU A 46 4.90 3.69 7.95
N HIS A 47 5.57 4.66 8.52
CA HIS A 47 6.82 5.16 7.96
C HIS A 47 7.95 4.29 8.46
N LEU A 48 8.75 3.82 7.53
CA LEU A 48 9.88 2.96 7.86
C LEU A 48 11.13 3.82 7.87
N ARG A 49 11.75 3.90 9.00
CA ARG A 49 12.85 4.84 9.15
C ARG A 49 14.19 4.18 9.27
N ASP A 50 14.26 2.94 8.92
CA ASP A 50 15.51 2.24 9.02
C ASP A 50 16.40 2.45 7.85
N GLY A 51 16.00 3.20 6.91
CA GLY A 51 16.70 3.24 5.67
C GLY A 51 17.90 4.13 5.72
N ILE A 52 18.91 3.67 6.39
CA ILE A 52 20.11 4.45 6.45
C ILE A 52 20.67 4.68 5.07
N ASP A 53 20.47 3.73 4.18
CA ASP A 53 20.99 3.86 2.85
C ASP A 53 20.07 4.58 1.91
N MET A 54 18.93 5.01 2.37
CA MET A 54 18.01 5.72 1.52
C MET A 54 18.51 7.09 1.22
N HIS A 55 18.17 7.56 0.04
CA HIS A 55 18.47 8.92 -0.30
C HIS A 55 17.72 9.86 0.63
N VAL A 56 18.32 11.01 0.85
CA VAL A 56 17.78 11.96 1.78
C VAL A 56 16.36 12.36 1.46
N ARG A 57 15.98 12.30 0.21
CA ARG A 57 14.70 12.83 -0.21
C ARG A 57 13.66 11.77 -0.44
N GLU A 58 13.86 10.60 0.12
CA GLU A 58 12.90 9.53 -0.05
C GLU A 58 12.48 8.99 1.30
N THR A 59 11.27 8.49 1.34
CA THR A 59 10.71 7.90 2.54
C THR A 59 10.13 6.53 2.21
N ALA A 60 10.47 5.54 2.99
CA ALA A 60 9.90 4.22 2.83
C ALA A 60 8.63 4.14 3.66
N ILE A 61 7.59 3.59 3.07
CA ILE A 61 6.27 3.55 3.68
C ILE A 61 5.68 2.18 3.51
N LYS A 62 4.98 1.72 4.53
CA LYS A 62 4.23 0.50 4.48
C LYS A 62 2.76 0.85 4.60
N LEU A 63 1.96 0.38 3.67
CA LEU A 63 0.52 0.63 3.66
C LEU A 63 -0.22 -0.68 3.88
N VAL A 64 -1.15 -0.66 4.80
CA VAL A 64 -2.04 -1.78 5.00
C VAL A 64 -3.38 -1.39 4.43
N LEU A 65 -3.88 -2.18 3.49
CA LEU A 65 -5.08 -1.85 2.75
C LEU A 65 -6.13 -2.90 2.92
N GLN A 66 -7.37 -2.48 2.95
CA GLN A 66 -8.51 -3.35 2.76
C GLN A 66 -8.98 -3.17 1.34
N THR A 67 -9.24 -4.26 0.65
CA THR A 67 -9.63 -4.20 -0.75
C THR A 67 -10.84 -5.07 -0.96
N ARG A 68 -11.29 -5.13 -2.20
CA ARG A 68 -12.46 -5.94 -2.56
C ARG A 68 -12.09 -7.35 -2.96
N GLY A 69 -10.82 -7.67 -2.98
CA GLY A 69 -10.36 -8.98 -3.34
C GLY A 69 -9.19 -8.92 -4.30
N PRO A 70 -8.80 -10.07 -4.86
CA PRO A 70 -7.60 -10.14 -5.68
C PRO A 70 -7.62 -9.24 -6.90
N GLU A 71 -8.78 -9.06 -7.52
CA GLU A 71 -8.83 -8.20 -8.70
C GLU A 71 -8.56 -6.77 -8.35
N SER A 72 -9.10 -6.33 -7.22
CA SER A 72 -8.84 -5.00 -6.74
C SER A 72 -7.37 -4.82 -6.40
N ASN A 73 -6.78 -5.84 -5.80
CA ASN A 73 -5.36 -5.80 -5.47
C ASN A 73 -4.52 -5.58 -6.71
N ALA A 74 -4.81 -6.34 -7.76
CA ALA A 74 -4.06 -6.21 -9.00
C ALA A 74 -4.25 -4.84 -9.64
N ALA A 75 -5.47 -4.33 -9.60
CA ALA A 75 -5.76 -3.02 -10.17
C ALA A 75 -4.98 -1.93 -9.45
N ILE A 76 -4.91 -2.00 -8.14
CA ILE A 76 -4.17 -1.03 -7.36
C ILE A 76 -2.69 -1.06 -7.73
N LEU A 77 -2.12 -2.26 -7.81
CA LEU A 77 -0.71 -2.40 -8.13
C LEU A 77 -0.41 -1.85 -9.52
N ASN A 78 -1.24 -2.23 -10.48
CA ASN A 78 -1.00 -1.78 -11.85
C ASN A 78 -1.14 -0.28 -11.97
N ALA A 79 -2.15 0.28 -11.33
CA ALA A 79 -2.37 1.72 -11.41
C ALA A 79 -1.24 2.48 -10.73
N ALA A 80 -0.79 2.00 -9.58
CA ALA A 80 0.30 2.67 -8.88
C ALA A 80 1.57 2.65 -9.71
N ARG A 81 1.87 1.51 -10.31
CA ARG A 81 3.07 1.41 -11.14
C ARG A 81 2.96 2.26 -12.39
N SER A 82 1.78 2.35 -12.97
CA SER A 82 1.56 3.22 -14.10
C SER A 82 1.81 4.68 -13.78
N GLU A 83 1.53 5.06 -12.57
CA GLU A 83 1.76 6.43 -12.14
C GLU A 83 3.20 6.69 -11.74
N GLY A 84 4.03 5.67 -11.81
CA GLY A 84 5.43 5.84 -11.49
C GLY A 84 5.82 5.49 -10.08
N PHE A 85 4.90 4.97 -9.30
CA PHE A 85 5.23 4.57 -7.94
C PHE A 85 5.91 3.21 -7.93
N SER A 86 6.88 3.07 -7.07
CA SER A 86 7.59 1.81 -6.90
C SER A 86 6.95 1.08 -5.73
N VAL A 87 6.11 0.12 -6.04
CA VAL A 87 5.37 -0.59 -5.00
C VAL A 87 5.69 -2.06 -5.04
N ARG A 88 5.69 -2.66 -3.88
CA ARG A 88 5.95 -4.08 -3.73
C ARG A 88 4.97 -4.66 -2.74
N VAL A 89 4.42 -5.82 -3.07
CA VAL A 89 3.52 -6.51 -2.16
C VAL A 89 4.35 -7.22 -1.12
N GLU A 90 4.01 -7.00 0.15
CA GLU A 90 4.61 -7.75 1.21
C GLU A 90 3.79 -8.98 1.40
N THR A 91 4.35 -10.10 1.14
CA THR A 91 3.63 -11.32 1.33
C THR A 91 3.54 -11.58 2.81
N ASP A 92 2.34 -11.65 3.25
CA ASP A 92 2.16 -11.97 4.60
C ASP A 92 2.35 -13.44 4.73
N ALA A 93 3.44 -13.84 5.06
CA ALA A 93 3.80 -15.20 4.99
C ALA A 93 2.94 -16.11 5.78
N VAL A 94 1.94 -15.67 6.30
CA VAL A 94 1.14 -16.64 6.98
C VAL A 94 -0.27 -16.49 6.78
#